data_6b631c217abce388fda6d6f20a0df16a
#
_entry.id   6b631c217abce388fda6d6f20a0df16a
#
_cell.length_a   1.000
_cell.length_b   1.000
_cell.length_c   1.000
_cell.angle_alpha   90.00
_cell.angle_beta   90.00
_cell.angle_gamma   90.00
#
_symmetry.space_group_name_H-M   'P 1'
#
loop_
_entity.id
_entity.type
_entity.pdbx_description
1 polymer ?
#
loop_
_entity_poly.entity_id
_entity_poly.type
_entity_poly.pdbx_seq_one_letter_code
_entity_poly.pdbx_strand_id
1 'polypeptide(L)'
;MALRKLKPTTPGQRGASVPDFAEITRTTPEKSLVRPIHSKGGRNSSGRITVRHQGGGHKRAYRLIDFVRNDKDGVPAKVAHIEYDPNRTARIALLHYADGEKRYIIAPNKLEQGAMIENGPKADIKPGNNLPLRNIPVGTVIHAIELRPGGGAKIARSAGASVQLVAKEGAYAQLRMPSGEIRNVDVRCRATIGEVGNAEQSNINYGKAGRMRWKGKRPSVRGVVMNPVDHPHGGGEGKTSGGRHPVTPWGKPEGRTRKKKASDSMIVRRRKSNKKR
;
A
#
# COMPACT_ATOMS: atom_id res chain seq x y z
N MET A 1 15.36 0.13 -9.10
CA MET A 1 15.39 1.60 -8.84
C MET A 1 16.62 1.91 -8.02
N ALA A 2 17.37 2.95 -8.35
CA ALA A 2 18.48 3.39 -7.53
C ALA A 2 18.06 4.51 -6.57
N LEU A 3 18.55 4.43 -5.33
CA LEU A 3 18.42 5.50 -4.36
C LEU A 3 19.65 6.41 -4.44
N ARG A 4 19.42 7.70 -4.66
CA ARG A 4 20.48 8.71 -4.63
C ARG A 4 20.63 9.26 -3.22
N LYS A 5 21.80 9.09 -2.62
CA LYS A 5 22.17 9.77 -1.38
C LYS A 5 22.45 11.26 -1.68
N LEU A 6 21.98 12.15 -0.83
CA LEU A 6 22.26 13.57 -0.95
C LEU A 6 23.65 13.89 -0.38
N LYS A 7 24.32 14.95 -0.92
CA LYS A 7 25.55 15.46 -0.34
C LYS A 7 25.31 16.01 1.07
N PRO A 8 26.21 15.79 2.03
CA PRO A 8 26.02 16.19 3.44
C PRO A 8 26.31 17.69 3.68
N THR A 9 25.74 18.57 2.86
CA THR A 9 25.95 20.01 2.94
C THR A 9 25.21 20.68 4.10
N THR A 10 24.13 20.05 4.57
CA THR A 10 23.35 20.53 5.73
C THR A 10 22.94 19.36 6.63
N PRO A 11 22.61 19.60 7.93
CA PRO A 11 22.15 18.53 8.82
C PRO A 11 20.97 17.73 8.27
N GLY A 12 20.03 18.39 7.59
CA GLY A 12 18.85 17.74 7.00
C GLY A 12 19.13 16.91 5.73
N GLN A 13 20.30 17.11 5.09
CA GLN A 13 20.73 16.37 3.90
C GLN A 13 21.70 15.23 4.24
N ARG A 14 22.43 15.33 5.36
CA ARG A 14 23.52 14.42 5.75
C ARG A 14 23.14 12.94 5.67
N GLY A 15 21.99 12.54 6.12
CA GLY A 15 21.52 11.16 6.04
C GLY A 15 20.37 10.94 5.05
N ALA A 16 20.08 11.95 4.21
CA ALA A 16 18.91 11.89 3.36
C ALA A 16 19.18 11.14 2.06
N SER A 17 18.19 10.36 1.64
CA SER A 17 18.15 9.70 0.33
C SER A 17 16.85 10.04 -0.39
N VAL A 18 16.90 10.02 -1.71
CA VAL A 18 15.76 10.29 -2.59
C VAL A 18 15.74 9.25 -3.71
N PRO A 19 14.56 8.88 -4.24
CA PRO A 19 14.50 8.06 -5.45
C PRO A 19 15.09 8.84 -6.65
N ASP A 20 15.71 8.13 -7.58
CA ASP A 20 16.24 8.71 -8.81
C ASP A 20 15.18 8.98 -9.88
N PHE A 21 14.00 8.36 -9.75
CA PHE A 21 12.88 8.43 -10.70
C PHE A 21 13.19 7.96 -12.13
N ALA A 22 14.28 7.23 -12.36
CA ALA A 22 14.71 6.78 -13.68
C ALA A 22 13.65 5.95 -14.44
N GLU A 23 12.77 5.25 -13.71
CA GLU A 23 11.69 4.43 -14.28
C GLU A 23 10.47 5.25 -14.76
N ILE A 24 10.40 6.56 -14.43
CA ILE A 24 9.25 7.41 -14.78
C ILE A 24 9.44 7.95 -16.18
N THR A 25 8.48 7.64 -17.04
CA THR A 25 8.49 8.04 -18.45
C THR A 25 7.66 9.31 -18.71
N ARG A 26 6.77 9.68 -17.78
CA ARG A 26 5.92 10.88 -17.88
C ARG A 26 5.70 11.51 -16.52
N THR A 27 5.83 12.83 -16.43
CA THR A 27 5.66 13.59 -15.19
C THR A 27 4.25 14.16 -15.00
N THR A 28 3.53 14.41 -16.10
CA THR A 28 2.17 14.98 -16.09
C THR A 28 1.12 13.86 -16.13
N PRO A 29 0.14 13.85 -15.20
CA PRO A 29 -0.90 12.83 -15.21
C PRO A 29 -1.92 13.05 -16.35
N GLU A 30 -2.62 11.99 -16.73
CA GLU A 30 -3.75 12.04 -17.66
C GLU A 30 -4.91 12.80 -17.01
N LYS A 31 -5.33 13.93 -17.59
CA LYS A 31 -6.30 14.87 -17.00
C LYS A 31 -7.66 14.24 -16.73
N SER A 32 -8.15 13.39 -17.65
CA SER A 32 -9.44 12.70 -17.51
C SER A 32 -9.51 11.77 -16.30
N LEU A 33 -8.36 11.21 -15.88
CA LEU A 33 -8.21 10.26 -14.78
C LEU A 33 -7.81 10.90 -13.44
N VAL A 34 -7.88 12.23 -13.34
CA VAL A 34 -7.52 12.96 -12.12
C VAL A 34 -8.77 13.54 -11.46
N ARG A 35 -8.82 13.45 -10.13
CA ARG A 35 -9.87 14.06 -9.29
C ARG A 35 -9.26 14.89 -8.16
N PRO A 36 -9.91 15.96 -7.70
CA PRO A 36 -9.45 16.74 -6.57
C PRO A 36 -9.54 15.92 -5.27
N ILE A 37 -8.60 16.15 -4.35
CA ILE A 37 -8.63 15.64 -2.98
C ILE A 37 -8.73 16.81 -2.03
N HIS A 38 -9.81 16.84 -1.24
CA HIS A 38 -9.97 17.80 -0.15
C HIS A 38 -9.28 17.26 1.11
N SER A 39 -8.39 18.08 1.70
CA SER A 39 -7.75 17.73 2.95
C SER A 39 -8.72 17.97 4.11
N LYS A 40 -9.06 16.89 4.84
CA LYS A 40 -9.94 16.97 6.01
C LYS A 40 -9.17 17.10 7.34
N GLY A 41 -7.84 17.04 7.33
CA GLY A 41 -7.01 17.13 8.54
C GLY A 41 -7.37 16.10 9.62
N GLY A 42 -7.83 14.92 9.24
CA GLY A 42 -8.24 13.85 10.18
C GLY A 42 -9.62 14.06 10.81
N ARG A 43 -10.46 14.99 10.32
CA ARG A 43 -11.81 15.23 10.81
C ARG A 43 -12.81 14.31 10.12
N ASN A 44 -13.84 13.91 10.88
CA ASN A 44 -15.01 13.18 10.37
C ASN A 44 -16.07 14.14 9.80
N SER A 45 -17.27 13.61 9.49
CA SER A 45 -18.40 14.40 8.96
C SER A 45 -18.90 15.47 9.94
N SER A 46 -18.78 15.24 11.27
CA SER A 46 -19.16 16.19 12.31
C SER A 46 -18.04 17.17 12.69
N GLY A 47 -16.95 17.22 11.95
CA GLY A 47 -15.82 18.13 12.20
C GLY A 47 -14.89 17.71 13.34
N ARG A 48 -15.16 16.61 14.03
CA ARG A 48 -14.33 16.11 15.14
C ARG A 48 -13.11 15.35 14.63
N ILE A 49 -11.97 15.53 15.31
CA ILE A 49 -10.75 14.78 15.00
C ILE A 49 -10.91 13.31 15.40
N THR A 50 -11.01 12.42 14.41
CA THR A 50 -11.04 10.96 14.62
C THR A 50 -9.73 10.27 14.29
N VAL A 51 -8.88 10.90 13.48
CA VAL A 51 -7.53 10.44 13.18
C VAL A 51 -6.55 11.55 13.53
N ARG A 52 -5.84 11.39 14.65
CA ARG A 52 -4.87 12.38 15.12
C ARG A 52 -3.62 12.45 14.24
N HIS A 53 -2.84 13.51 14.40
CA HIS A 53 -1.55 13.73 13.74
C HIS A 53 -1.62 13.80 12.21
N GLN A 54 -2.72 14.30 11.67
CA GLN A 54 -2.89 14.57 10.24
C GLN A 54 -3.20 16.05 9.98
N GLY A 55 -2.78 16.53 8.83
CA GLY A 55 -3.07 17.89 8.36
C GLY A 55 -1.85 18.59 7.78
N GLY A 56 -2.13 19.66 7.05
CA GLY A 56 -1.11 20.34 6.23
C GLY A 56 -0.63 19.46 5.08
N GLY A 57 0.59 19.71 4.63
CA GLY A 57 1.19 18.99 3.51
C GLY A 57 0.91 19.60 2.15
N HIS A 58 1.59 19.09 1.14
CA HIS A 58 1.44 19.55 -0.24
C HIS A 58 0.08 19.17 -0.82
N LYS A 59 -0.55 20.05 -1.60
CA LYS A 59 -1.79 19.79 -2.34
C LYS A 59 -1.59 18.59 -3.27
N ARG A 60 -2.55 17.67 -3.29
CA ARG A 60 -2.50 16.45 -4.10
C ARG A 60 -3.77 16.31 -4.92
N ALA A 61 -3.63 15.66 -6.08
CA ALA A 61 -4.74 15.19 -6.87
C ALA A 61 -4.78 13.67 -6.82
N TYR A 62 -5.98 13.08 -6.82
CA TYR A 62 -6.19 11.64 -6.83
C TYR A 62 -6.13 11.13 -8.27
N ARG A 63 -5.43 10.01 -8.50
CA ARG A 63 -5.47 9.27 -9.76
C ARG A 63 -6.46 8.14 -9.62
N LEU A 64 -7.39 8.06 -10.57
CA LEU A 64 -8.36 6.97 -10.64
C LEU A 64 -7.62 5.71 -11.08
N ILE A 65 -7.44 4.77 -10.14
CA ILE A 65 -6.79 3.48 -10.42
C ILE A 65 -7.87 2.43 -10.62
N ASP A 66 -7.74 1.67 -11.68
CA ASP A 66 -8.60 0.52 -11.94
C ASP A 66 -8.17 -0.67 -11.07
N PHE A 67 -8.97 -0.95 -10.05
CA PHE A 67 -8.76 -2.06 -9.15
C PHE A 67 -9.63 -3.28 -9.48
N VAL A 68 -10.56 -3.16 -10.42
CA VAL A 68 -11.53 -4.22 -10.74
C VAL A 68 -11.12 -4.98 -12.00
N ARG A 69 -10.91 -4.28 -13.10
CA ARG A 69 -10.39 -4.77 -14.38
C ARG A 69 -11.18 -5.91 -15.07
N ASN A 70 -12.33 -6.32 -14.54
CA ASN A 70 -13.10 -7.45 -15.05
C ASN A 70 -13.92 -7.12 -16.32
N ASP A 71 -14.24 -5.85 -16.53
CA ASP A 71 -14.96 -5.34 -17.68
C ASP A 71 -14.10 -5.22 -18.96
N LYS A 72 -12.79 -5.46 -18.81
CA LYS A 72 -11.81 -5.41 -19.91
C LYS A 72 -11.19 -6.79 -20.22
N ASP A 73 -11.95 -7.86 -19.94
CA ASP A 73 -11.49 -9.21 -20.26
C ASP A 73 -11.39 -9.41 -21.79
N GLY A 74 -10.24 -9.94 -22.25
CA GLY A 74 -9.96 -10.18 -23.66
C GLY A 74 -9.62 -8.93 -24.46
N VAL A 75 -9.62 -7.73 -23.85
CA VAL A 75 -9.20 -6.49 -24.53
C VAL A 75 -7.73 -6.22 -24.20
N PRO A 76 -6.82 -6.27 -25.20
CA PRO A 76 -5.41 -5.98 -24.96
C PRO A 76 -5.19 -4.48 -24.68
N ALA A 77 -4.22 -4.18 -23.84
CA ALA A 77 -3.82 -2.83 -23.51
C ALA A 77 -2.31 -2.65 -23.63
N LYS A 78 -1.87 -1.52 -24.17
CA LYS A 78 -0.46 -1.14 -24.26
C LYS A 78 -0.11 -0.25 -23.07
N VAL A 79 1.01 -0.51 -22.40
CA VAL A 79 1.58 0.39 -21.40
C VAL A 79 2.11 1.64 -22.09
N ALA A 80 1.38 2.74 -21.98
CA ALA A 80 1.77 4.02 -22.56
C ALA A 80 2.86 4.70 -21.76
N HIS A 81 2.68 4.81 -20.43
CA HIS A 81 3.60 5.51 -19.55
C HIS A 81 3.64 4.89 -18.14
N ILE A 82 4.78 5.06 -17.47
CA ILE A 82 4.94 4.82 -16.03
C ILE A 82 5.02 6.20 -15.35
N GLU A 83 4.19 6.41 -14.32
CA GLU A 83 4.01 7.72 -13.69
C GLU A 83 4.17 7.65 -12.17
N TYR A 84 4.49 8.80 -11.57
CA TYR A 84 4.52 9.01 -10.13
C TYR A 84 3.13 9.35 -9.59
N ASP A 85 2.70 8.68 -8.52
CA ASP A 85 1.50 9.06 -7.76
C ASP A 85 1.87 9.49 -6.34
N PRO A 86 1.57 10.74 -5.91
CA PRO A 86 1.87 11.22 -4.56
C PRO A 86 0.99 10.57 -3.47
N ASN A 87 -0.06 9.85 -3.84
CA ASN A 87 -1.01 9.25 -2.90
C ASN A 87 -0.65 7.82 -2.49
N ARG A 88 0.32 7.22 -3.18
CA ARG A 88 0.78 5.85 -2.90
C ARG A 88 2.30 5.73 -3.01
N THR A 89 2.82 4.65 -2.47
CA THR A 89 4.26 4.34 -2.54
C THR A 89 4.65 3.67 -3.85
N ALA A 90 3.71 2.94 -4.47
CA ALA A 90 3.90 2.29 -5.77
C ALA A 90 3.83 3.30 -6.92
N ARG A 91 4.53 3.00 -8.04
CA ARG A 91 4.30 3.67 -9.32
C ARG A 91 2.99 3.20 -9.93
N ILE A 92 2.48 3.98 -10.87
CA ILE A 92 1.29 3.64 -11.65
C ILE A 92 1.66 3.57 -13.11
N ALA A 93 0.97 2.71 -13.85
CA ALA A 93 1.11 2.59 -15.30
C ALA A 93 -0.17 3.07 -15.99
N LEU A 94 -0.03 3.95 -16.96
CA LEU A 94 -1.12 4.36 -17.85
C LEU A 94 -1.25 3.33 -18.97
N LEU A 95 -2.41 2.73 -19.07
CA LEU A 95 -2.78 1.79 -20.11
C LEU A 95 -3.64 2.47 -21.17
N HIS A 96 -3.35 2.20 -22.45
CA HIS A 96 -4.21 2.47 -23.56
C HIS A 96 -4.76 1.14 -24.06
N TYR A 97 -6.05 0.92 -23.89
CA TYR A 97 -6.76 -0.24 -24.39
C TYR A 97 -7.03 -0.15 -25.88
N ALA A 98 -7.20 -1.28 -26.55
CA ALA A 98 -7.50 -1.34 -28.00
C ALA A 98 -8.83 -0.67 -28.36
N ASP A 99 -9.77 -0.59 -27.40
CA ASP A 99 -11.05 0.13 -27.53
C ASP A 99 -10.96 1.65 -27.31
N GLY A 100 -9.74 2.19 -27.16
CA GLY A 100 -9.49 3.62 -26.97
C GLY A 100 -9.60 4.11 -25.54
N GLU A 101 -10.07 3.29 -24.58
CA GLU A 101 -10.15 3.70 -23.18
C GLU A 101 -8.76 3.74 -22.53
N LYS A 102 -8.56 4.73 -21.65
CA LYS A 102 -7.34 4.88 -20.86
C LYS A 102 -7.63 4.56 -19.40
N ARG A 103 -6.78 3.78 -18.76
CA ARG A 103 -6.87 3.47 -17.32
C ARG A 103 -5.52 3.45 -16.66
N TYR A 104 -5.49 3.76 -15.36
CA TYR A 104 -4.31 3.55 -14.52
C TYR A 104 -4.39 2.21 -13.80
N ILE A 105 -3.26 1.53 -13.72
CA ILE A 105 -3.05 0.36 -12.86
C ILE A 105 -1.86 0.60 -11.93
N ILE A 106 -1.71 -0.24 -10.88
CA ILE A 106 -0.46 -0.30 -10.12
C ILE A 106 0.61 -0.92 -11.01
N ALA A 107 1.76 -0.26 -11.17
CA ALA A 107 2.86 -0.77 -11.98
C ALA A 107 3.55 -1.93 -11.25
N PRO A 108 3.58 -3.14 -11.83
CA PRO A 108 4.41 -4.22 -11.33
C PRO A 108 5.89 -3.93 -11.54
N ASN A 109 6.74 -4.67 -10.84
CA ASN A 109 8.18 -4.62 -11.00
C ASN A 109 8.57 -5.08 -12.42
N LYS A 110 9.57 -4.41 -13.00
CA LYS A 110 10.08 -4.69 -14.36
C LYS A 110 9.06 -4.52 -15.48
N LEU A 111 7.97 -3.76 -15.25
CA LEU A 111 7.09 -3.36 -16.33
C LEU A 111 7.73 -2.24 -17.13
N GLU A 112 7.77 -2.38 -18.45
CA GLU A 112 8.37 -1.40 -19.37
C GLU A 112 7.29 -0.69 -20.19
N GLN A 113 7.63 0.50 -20.67
CA GLN A 113 6.80 1.22 -21.62
C GLN A 113 6.71 0.42 -22.94
N GLY A 114 5.52 0.35 -23.51
CA GLY A 114 5.26 -0.43 -24.73
C GLY A 114 4.84 -1.88 -24.49
N ALA A 115 4.99 -2.41 -23.27
CA ALA A 115 4.56 -3.77 -22.94
C ALA A 115 3.05 -3.94 -23.15
N MET A 116 2.63 -5.12 -23.62
CA MET A 116 1.23 -5.49 -23.76
C MET A 116 0.72 -6.16 -22.47
N ILE A 117 -0.46 -5.77 -22.05
CA ILE A 117 -1.14 -6.29 -20.86
C ILE A 117 -2.53 -6.79 -21.26
N GLU A 118 -2.89 -7.93 -20.71
CA GLU A 118 -4.19 -8.56 -20.95
C GLU A 118 -4.89 -8.89 -19.64
N ASN A 119 -6.21 -8.95 -19.68
CA ASN A 119 -7.06 -9.34 -18.57
C ASN A 119 -7.90 -10.54 -18.99
N GLY A 120 -8.26 -11.36 -18.00
CA GLY A 120 -9.20 -12.45 -18.21
C GLY A 120 -8.63 -13.84 -17.96
N PRO A 121 -9.48 -14.86 -18.01
CA PRO A 121 -9.08 -16.22 -17.65
C PRO A 121 -8.10 -16.86 -18.65
N LYS A 122 -8.01 -16.35 -19.87
CA LYS A 122 -7.13 -16.87 -20.93
C LYS A 122 -5.84 -16.07 -21.08
N ALA A 123 -5.64 -15.00 -20.30
CA ALA A 123 -4.44 -14.18 -20.36
C ALA A 123 -3.20 -14.97 -19.95
N ASP A 124 -2.06 -14.68 -20.57
CA ASP A 124 -0.76 -15.27 -20.24
C ASP A 124 -0.31 -14.95 -18.81
N ILE A 125 0.56 -15.79 -18.25
CA ILE A 125 1.18 -15.56 -16.94
C ILE A 125 2.38 -14.61 -17.08
N LYS A 126 2.08 -13.35 -17.46
CA LYS A 126 3.08 -12.27 -17.61
C LYS A 126 2.85 -11.18 -16.56
N PRO A 127 3.93 -10.50 -16.07
CA PRO A 127 3.78 -9.41 -15.12
C PRO A 127 2.83 -8.32 -15.64
N GLY A 128 1.84 -7.94 -14.80
CA GLY A 128 0.82 -6.95 -15.15
C GLY A 128 -0.51 -7.52 -15.62
N ASN A 129 -0.55 -8.76 -16.10
CA ASN A 129 -1.78 -9.42 -16.50
C ASN A 129 -2.66 -9.74 -15.27
N ASN A 130 -3.98 -9.62 -15.44
CA ASN A 130 -4.94 -9.82 -14.36
C ASN A 130 -5.84 -11.03 -14.66
N LEU A 131 -5.77 -12.05 -13.78
CA LEU A 131 -6.47 -13.31 -13.93
C LEU A 131 -7.25 -13.69 -12.66
N PRO A 132 -8.30 -14.52 -12.78
CA PRO A 132 -8.87 -15.23 -11.63
C PRO A 132 -7.85 -16.19 -11.01
N LEU A 133 -7.84 -16.31 -9.67
CA LEU A 133 -6.88 -17.17 -8.96
C LEU A 133 -6.92 -18.64 -9.42
N ARG A 134 -8.09 -19.14 -9.86
CA ARG A 134 -8.23 -20.49 -10.42
C ARG A 134 -7.32 -20.74 -11.63
N ASN A 135 -7.05 -19.70 -12.43
CA ASN A 135 -6.27 -19.78 -13.68
C ASN A 135 -4.78 -19.51 -13.47
N ILE A 136 -4.36 -19.07 -12.26
CA ILE A 136 -2.96 -18.76 -11.95
C ILE A 136 -2.29 -20.03 -11.41
N PRO A 137 -1.12 -20.44 -11.93
CA PRO A 137 -0.36 -21.59 -11.39
C PRO A 137 0.02 -21.41 -9.92
N VAL A 138 0.08 -22.52 -9.19
CA VAL A 138 0.61 -22.56 -7.82
C VAL A 138 2.09 -22.18 -7.83
N GLY A 139 2.55 -21.50 -6.78
CA GLY A 139 3.92 -20.96 -6.70
C GLY A 139 4.08 -19.55 -7.26
N THR A 140 3.14 -19.08 -8.11
CA THR A 140 3.22 -17.76 -8.74
C THR A 140 3.16 -16.64 -7.70
N VAL A 141 3.99 -15.61 -7.93
CA VAL A 141 3.97 -14.35 -7.18
C VAL A 141 2.94 -13.42 -7.80
N ILE A 142 2.06 -12.87 -6.97
CA ILE A 142 0.93 -12.04 -7.38
C ILE A 142 0.79 -10.80 -6.49
N HIS A 143 0.10 -9.79 -6.98
CA HIS A 143 -0.23 -8.57 -6.24
C HIS A 143 -1.64 -8.06 -6.60
N ALA A 144 -2.06 -6.95 -5.99
CA ALA A 144 -3.38 -6.32 -6.26
C ALA A 144 -4.52 -7.34 -6.24
N ILE A 145 -4.66 -8.09 -5.13
CA ILE A 145 -5.56 -9.23 -5.00
C ILE A 145 -6.90 -8.81 -4.42
N GLU A 146 -7.98 -9.34 -4.96
CA GLU A 146 -9.32 -9.22 -4.41
C GLU A 146 -9.51 -10.11 -3.17
N LEU A 147 -10.40 -9.69 -2.27
CA LEU A 147 -10.87 -10.50 -1.13
C LEU A 147 -12.26 -11.11 -1.35
N ARG A 148 -13.01 -10.52 -2.27
CA ARG A 148 -14.33 -10.99 -2.71
C ARG A 148 -14.39 -10.82 -4.21
N PRO A 149 -15.00 -11.74 -4.97
CA PRO A 149 -15.14 -11.62 -6.41
C PRO A 149 -15.80 -10.29 -6.79
N GLY A 150 -15.21 -9.55 -7.72
CA GLY A 150 -15.69 -8.24 -8.18
C GLY A 150 -15.55 -7.09 -7.17
N GLY A 151 -14.97 -7.33 -5.98
CA GLY A 151 -14.82 -6.32 -4.93
C GLY A 151 -13.61 -5.40 -5.12
N GLY A 152 -12.87 -5.56 -6.18
CA GLY A 152 -11.64 -4.84 -6.49
C GLY A 152 -10.46 -5.21 -5.59
N ALA A 153 -9.26 -4.92 -6.07
CA ALA A 153 -8.03 -5.26 -5.38
C ALA A 153 -7.91 -4.59 -4.01
N LYS A 154 -7.60 -5.36 -2.96
CA LYS A 154 -7.46 -4.91 -1.56
C LYS A 154 -6.08 -5.22 -0.98
N ILE A 155 -5.47 -6.33 -1.37
CA ILE A 155 -4.22 -6.85 -0.81
C ILE A 155 -3.05 -6.58 -1.75
N ALA A 156 -1.84 -6.41 -1.19
CA ALA A 156 -0.57 -6.22 -1.90
C ALA A 156 -0.63 -5.10 -2.95
N ARG A 157 -0.89 -3.85 -2.50
CA ARG A 157 -0.94 -2.67 -3.36
C ARG A 157 0.18 -1.66 -3.10
N SER A 158 0.92 -1.83 -2.02
CA SER A 158 2.04 -0.95 -1.67
C SER A 158 3.30 -1.35 -2.41
N ALA A 159 4.24 -0.41 -2.56
CA ALA A 159 5.54 -0.65 -3.16
C ALA A 159 6.24 -1.89 -2.60
N GLY A 160 6.76 -2.75 -3.46
CA GLY A 160 7.45 -3.99 -3.10
C GLY A 160 6.57 -5.07 -2.46
N ALA A 161 5.25 -4.85 -2.39
CA ALA A 161 4.35 -5.86 -1.83
C ALA A 161 4.09 -6.99 -2.82
N SER A 162 4.17 -8.21 -2.34
CA SER A 162 3.88 -9.43 -3.09
C SER A 162 3.21 -10.46 -2.21
N VAL A 163 2.49 -11.37 -2.82
CA VAL A 163 1.82 -12.52 -2.19
C VAL A 163 2.10 -13.74 -3.04
N GLN A 164 2.34 -14.87 -2.43
CA GLN A 164 2.53 -16.12 -3.13
C GLN A 164 1.27 -16.98 -3.08
N LEU A 165 0.85 -17.52 -4.22
CA LEU A 165 -0.19 -18.53 -4.30
C LEU A 165 0.41 -19.89 -3.91
N VAL A 166 0.02 -20.44 -2.76
CA VAL A 166 0.65 -21.64 -2.18
C VAL A 166 -0.08 -22.92 -2.63
N ALA A 167 -1.42 -22.90 -2.59
CA ALA A 167 -2.24 -24.03 -2.96
C ALA A 167 -3.61 -23.58 -3.46
N LYS A 168 -4.32 -24.47 -4.14
CA LYS A 168 -5.72 -24.33 -4.53
C LYS A 168 -6.46 -25.59 -4.12
N GLU A 169 -7.51 -25.44 -3.31
CA GLU A 169 -8.30 -26.55 -2.78
C GLU A 169 -9.79 -26.20 -2.92
N GLY A 170 -10.49 -26.92 -3.77
CA GLY A 170 -11.91 -26.70 -4.03
C GLY A 170 -12.22 -25.26 -4.43
N ALA A 171 -13.05 -24.58 -3.66
CA ALA A 171 -13.47 -23.20 -3.90
C ALA A 171 -12.47 -22.13 -3.41
N TYR A 172 -11.36 -22.53 -2.76
CA TYR A 172 -10.43 -21.59 -2.14
C TYR A 172 -9.01 -21.75 -2.64
N ALA A 173 -8.32 -20.60 -2.73
CA ALA A 173 -6.89 -20.48 -2.96
C ALA A 173 -6.20 -20.06 -1.67
N GLN A 174 -5.12 -20.73 -1.29
CA GLN A 174 -4.30 -20.41 -0.13
C GLN A 174 -3.22 -19.40 -0.51
N LEU A 175 -3.26 -18.24 0.10
CA LEU A 175 -2.35 -17.13 -0.17
C LEU A 175 -1.42 -16.88 1.02
N ARG A 176 -0.11 -16.89 0.77
CA ARG A 176 0.92 -16.49 1.74
C ARG A 176 1.16 -14.99 1.63
N MET A 177 0.71 -14.26 2.65
CA MET A 177 0.84 -12.81 2.75
C MET A 177 2.27 -12.36 3.10
N PRO A 178 2.64 -11.09 2.85
CA PRO A 178 3.95 -10.54 3.26
C PRO A 178 4.22 -10.66 4.77
N SER A 179 3.18 -10.69 5.60
CA SER A 179 3.27 -10.89 7.05
C SER A 179 3.59 -12.33 7.48
N GLY A 180 3.60 -13.30 6.52
CA GLY A 180 3.71 -14.73 6.80
C GLY A 180 2.39 -15.40 7.16
N GLU A 181 1.27 -14.67 7.22
CA GLU A 181 -0.08 -15.23 7.38
C GLU A 181 -0.46 -16.02 6.12
N ILE A 182 -1.03 -17.22 6.29
CA ILE A 182 -1.66 -17.97 5.20
C ILE A 182 -3.16 -17.83 5.34
N ARG A 183 -3.79 -17.41 4.24
CA ARG A 183 -5.22 -17.11 4.21
C ARG A 183 -5.89 -17.71 2.99
N ASN A 184 -7.10 -18.24 3.19
CA ASN A 184 -7.99 -18.68 2.12
C ASN A 184 -8.69 -17.47 1.48
N VAL A 185 -8.76 -17.49 0.15
CA VAL A 185 -9.49 -16.53 -0.69
C VAL A 185 -10.21 -17.29 -1.77
N ASP A 186 -11.42 -16.89 -2.12
CA ASP A 186 -12.23 -17.53 -3.18
C ASP A 186 -11.44 -17.57 -4.51
N VAL A 187 -11.42 -18.71 -5.18
CA VAL A 187 -10.69 -18.90 -6.46
C VAL A 187 -11.20 -18.04 -7.61
N ARG A 188 -12.41 -17.47 -7.50
CA ARG A 188 -12.98 -16.52 -8.45
C ARG A 188 -12.39 -15.11 -8.28
N CYS A 189 -11.81 -14.79 -7.12
CA CYS A 189 -11.12 -13.53 -6.91
C CYS A 189 -9.98 -13.35 -7.90
N ARG A 190 -9.77 -12.13 -8.32
CA ARG A 190 -8.73 -11.78 -9.30
C ARG A 190 -7.45 -11.29 -8.62
N ALA A 191 -6.35 -11.51 -9.30
CA ALA A 191 -5.05 -11.00 -8.91
C ALA A 191 -4.23 -10.61 -10.13
N THR A 192 -3.27 -9.71 -9.94
CA THR A 192 -2.32 -9.33 -10.99
C THR A 192 -1.01 -10.08 -10.78
N ILE A 193 -0.44 -10.59 -11.86
CA ILE A 193 0.82 -11.36 -11.86
C ILE A 193 2.00 -10.43 -11.56
N GLY A 194 2.96 -10.95 -10.79
CA GLY A 194 4.19 -10.26 -10.41
C GLY A 194 4.09 -9.58 -9.04
N GLU A 195 5.14 -8.86 -8.66
CA GLU A 195 5.22 -8.03 -7.45
C GLU A 195 5.04 -6.55 -7.79
N VAL A 196 4.64 -5.74 -6.83
CA VAL A 196 4.53 -4.29 -7.01
C VAL A 196 5.93 -3.67 -7.16
N GLY A 197 6.11 -2.79 -8.13
CA GLY A 197 7.35 -2.05 -8.35
C GLY A 197 7.72 -1.12 -7.19
N ASN A 198 8.89 -0.44 -7.32
CA ASN A 198 9.39 0.53 -6.34
C ASN A 198 9.72 -0.08 -4.95
N ALA A 199 10.25 -1.31 -4.89
CA ALA A 199 10.52 -2.03 -3.64
C ALA A 199 11.42 -1.25 -2.66
N GLU A 200 12.38 -0.46 -3.16
CA GLU A 200 13.30 0.32 -2.34
C GLU A 200 12.68 1.57 -1.67
N GLN A 201 11.39 1.81 -1.87
CA GLN A 201 10.68 2.91 -1.22
C GLN A 201 10.82 2.89 0.31
N SER A 202 10.93 1.71 0.91
CA SER A 202 11.13 1.55 2.36
C SER A 202 12.51 2.03 2.85
N ASN A 203 13.50 2.06 1.96
CA ASN A 203 14.89 2.44 2.26
C ASN A 203 15.14 3.95 2.16
N ILE A 204 14.12 4.74 1.79
CA ILE A 204 14.22 6.19 1.70
C ILE A 204 14.35 6.80 3.10
N ASN A 205 15.44 7.53 3.33
CA ASN A 205 15.62 8.33 4.52
C ASN A 205 15.27 9.81 4.23
N TYR A 206 14.29 10.34 4.94
CA TYR A 206 13.83 11.71 4.71
C TYR A 206 14.78 12.78 5.26
N GLY A 207 15.67 12.44 6.19
CA GLY A 207 16.71 13.29 6.74
C GLY A 207 16.24 14.40 7.67
N LYS A 208 15.00 14.92 7.55
CA LYS A 208 14.46 15.97 8.41
C LYS A 208 12.97 15.83 8.67
N ALA A 209 12.52 16.31 9.82
CA ALA A 209 11.10 16.28 10.23
C ALA A 209 10.19 17.07 9.26
N GLY A 210 10.68 18.16 8.66
CA GLY A 210 9.92 18.95 7.70
C GLY A 210 9.42 18.16 6.50
N ARG A 211 10.15 17.14 6.03
CA ARG A 211 9.67 16.24 4.95
C ARG A 211 8.44 15.43 5.34
N MET A 212 8.32 15.06 6.61
CA MET A 212 7.10 14.40 7.12
C MET A 212 5.94 15.39 7.18
N ARG A 213 6.22 16.66 7.53
CA ARG A 213 5.21 17.74 7.49
C ARG A 213 4.70 17.97 6.05
N TRP A 214 5.56 17.95 5.05
CA TRP A 214 5.16 18.05 3.63
C TRP A 214 4.24 16.91 3.19
N LYS A 215 4.36 15.74 3.82
CA LYS A 215 3.48 14.59 3.58
C LYS A 215 2.15 14.66 4.33
N GLY A 216 1.90 15.73 5.09
CA GLY A 216 0.69 15.89 5.88
C GLY A 216 0.69 15.19 7.22
N LYS A 217 1.84 14.68 7.69
CA LYS A 217 1.98 14.08 9.01
C LYS A 217 2.42 15.14 10.03
N ARG A 218 1.62 15.32 11.07
CA ARG A 218 1.93 16.19 12.21
C ARG A 218 2.78 15.46 13.23
N PRO A 219 3.55 16.20 14.07
CA PRO A 219 4.31 15.60 15.15
C PRO A 219 3.42 14.81 16.12
N SER A 220 3.95 13.72 16.65
CA SER A 220 3.29 12.89 17.67
C SER A 220 4.08 12.98 18.97
N VAL A 221 3.41 13.31 20.06
CA VAL A 221 3.98 13.38 21.42
C VAL A 221 3.75 12.04 22.11
N ARG A 222 4.78 11.51 22.76
CA ARG A 222 4.69 10.26 23.54
C ARG A 222 3.90 10.49 24.82
N GLY A 223 3.08 9.53 25.24
CA GLY A 223 2.28 9.62 26.46
C GLY A 223 3.11 9.81 27.74
N VAL A 224 4.34 9.25 27.79
CA VAL A 224 5.26 9.36 28.94
C VAL A 224 5.70 10.81 29.23
N VAL A 225 5.69 11.71 28.25
CA VAL A 225 6.10 13.12 28.40
C VAL A 225 4.90 14.05 28.61
N MET A 226 3.72 13.50 28.81
CA MET A 226 2.50 14.24 29.10
C MET A 226 2.24 14.28 30.61
N ASN A 227 1.28 15.12 31.02
CA ASN A 227 0.79 15.13 32.39
C ASN A 227 -0.15 13.93 32.64
N PRO A 228 -0.38 13.55 33.93
CA PRO A 228 -1.26 12.42 34.27
C PRO A 228 -2.69 12.57 33.74
N VAL A 229 -3.20 13.80 33.62
CA VAL A 229 -4.54 14.10 33.08
C VAL A 229 -4.64 13.79 31.59
N ASP A 230 -3.53 13.90 30.85
CA ASP A 230 -3.52 13.76 29.37
C ASP A 230 -3.29 12.33 28.90
N HIS A 231 -2.59 11.53 29.71
CA HIS A 231 -2.25 10.16 29.32
C HIS A 231 -2.01 9.26 30.54
N PRO A 232 -2.44 7.98 30.52
CA PRO A 232 -2.19 7.01 31.60
C PRO A 232 -0.70 6.74 31.89
N HIS A 233 0.22 7.10 31.02
CA HIS A 233 1.67 7.03 31.18
C HIS A 233 2.28 8.37 31.62
N GLY A 234 1.48 9.40 31.82
CA GLY A 234 1.94 10.73 32.16
C GLY A 234 2.34 10.86 33.65
N GLY A 235 3.11 11.91 33.92
CA GLY A 235 3.57 12.24 35.25
C GLY A 235 4.98 11.78 35.56
N GLY A 236 5.44 12.08 36.79
CA GLY A 236 6.77 11.79 37.30
C GLY A 236 7.79 12.89 37.01
N GLU A 237 8.98 12.75 37.57
CA GLU A 237 10.11 13.67 37.41
C GLU A 237 11.14 13.13 36.42
N GLY A 238 11.68 14.01 35.56
CA GLY A 238 12.74 13.69 34.63
C GLY A 238 12.38 12.57 33.62
N LYS A 239 13.24 11.58 33.50
CA LYS A 239 13.06 10.43 32.59
C LYS A 239 12.34 9.26 33.28
N THR A 240 11.08 9.42 33.60
CA THR A 240 10.27 8.36 34.22
C THR A 240 9.88 7.28 33.22
N SER A 241 9.64 6.07 33.71
CA SER A 241 9.06 4.98 32.93
C SER A 241 7.53 5.11 32.86
N GLY A 242 6.87 4.34 31.96
CA GLY A 242 5.41 4.38 31.81
C GLY A 242 4.62 3.84 33.00
N GLY A 243 5.26 3.22 34.03
CA GLY A 243 4.67 2.72 35.25
C GLY A 243 3.68 1.55 35.13
N ARG A 244 3.33 1.15 33.91
CA ARG A 244 2.37 0.08 33.58
C ARG A 244 2.62 -0.51 32.19
N HIS A 245 1.88 -1.56 31.84
CA HIS A 245 1.88 -2.07 30.47
C HIS A 245 1.47 -0.98 29.47
N PRO A 246 2.05 -0.96 28.24
CA PRO A 246 1.72 0.03 27.22
C PRO A 246 0.21 0.09 26.95
N VAL A 247 -0.36 1.28 27.08
CA VAL A 247 -1.78 1.55 26.81
C VAL A 247 -1.95 2.77 25.93
N THR A 248 -3.09 2.85 25.26
CA THR A 248 -3.51 4.02 24.49
C THR A 248 -3.90 5.17 25.43
N PRO A 249 -4.07 6.41 24.93
CA PRO A 249 -4.58 7.54 25.73
C PRO A 249 -5.91 7.27 26.44
N TRP A 250 -6.69 6.32 25.93
CA TRP A 250 -7.97 5.90 26.52
C TRP A 250 -7.86 4.66 27.41
N GLY A 251 -6.63 4.30 27.83
CA GLY A 251 -6.38 3.17 28.74
C GLY A 251 -6.50 1.77 28.13
N LYS A 252 -6.72 1.65 26.83
CA LYS A 252 -6.78 0.34 26.17
C LYS A 252 -5.38 -0.23 25.96
N PRO A 253 -5.12 -1.52 26.29
CA PRO A 253 -3.82 -2.15 26.04
C PRO A 253 -3.40 -2.05 24.58
N GLU A 254 -2.13 -1.76 24.33
CA GLU A 254 -1.55 -1.77 22.98
C GLU A 254 -1.34 -3.21 22.50
N GLY A 255 -1.52 -3.43 21.19
CA GLY A 255 -1.54 -4.75 20.60
C GLY A 255 -2.82 -5.52 20.94
N ARG A 256 -3.01 -6.72 20.42
CA ARG A 256 -4.15 -7.63 20.68
C ARG A 256 -5.55 -6.98 20.69
N THR A 257 -5.72 -5.89 19.96
CA THR A 257 -7.00 -5.15 19.89
C THR A 257 -7.98 -5.76 18.90
N ARG A 258 -7.55 -6.73 18.09
CA ARG A 258 -8.41 -7.42 17.12
C ARG A 258 -9.44 -8.28 17.85
N LYS A 259 -10.70 -7.92 17.72
CA LYS A 259 -11.82 -8.76 18.14
C LYS A 259 -12.04 -9.92 17.16
N LYS A 260 -12.67 -11.00 17.61
CA LYS A 260 -13.10 -12.13 16.78
C LYS A 260 -13.98 -11.63 15.64
N LYS A 261 -13.69 -12.03 14.40
CA LYS A 261 -14.42 -11.63 13.19
C LYS A 261 -14.76 -12.87 12.37
N ALA A 262 -15.86 -12.81 11.61
CA ALA A 262 -16.25 -13.89 10.69
C ALA A 262 -15.10 -14.27 9.72
N SER A 263 -14.29 -13.29 9.30
CA SER A 263 -13.13 -13.55 8.44
C SER A 263 -11.98 -14.31 9.09
N ASP A 264 -12.05 -14.63 10.39
CA ASP A 264 -11.00 -15.40 11.07
C ASP A 264 -11.02 -16.87 10.66
N SER A 265 -12.18 -17.40 10.22
CA SER A 265 -12.31 -18.72 9.63
C SER A 265 -11.50 -18.91 8.33
N MET A 266 -11.22 -17.82 7.62
CA MET A 266 -10.41 -17.83 6.41
C MET A 266 -8.90 -17.83 6.68
N ILE A 267 -8.45 -17.70 7.94
CA ILE A 267 -7.03 -17.68 8.29
C ILE A 267 -6.59 -19.11 8.63
N VAL A 268 -5.81 -19.72 7.76
CA VAL A 268 -5.26 -21.07 7.95
C VAL A 268 -4.10 -21.03 8.96
N ARG A 269 -3.19 -20.06 8.80
CA ARG A 269 -2.06 -19.89 9.69
C ARG A 269 -1.81 -18.39 9.95
N ARG A 270 -1.78 -18.01 11.21
CA ARG A 270 -1.45 -16.62 11.61
C ARG A 270 0.04 -16.33 11.43
N ARG A 271 0.38 -15.03 11.35
CA ARG A 271 1.77 -14.57 11.37
C ARG A 271 2.50 -15.10 12.62
N LYS A 272 3.78 -15.40 12.49
CA LYS A 272 4.61 -15.72 13.66
C LYS A 272 4.65 -14.51 14.61
N SER A 273 4.44 -14.75 15.91
CA SER A 273 4.62 -13.74 16.94
C SER A 273 6.12 -13.61 17.24
N ASN A 274 6.65 -12.39 17.24
CA ASN A 274 8.03 -12.11 17.68
C ASN A 274 8.19 -12.17 19.22
N LYS A 275 7.24 -12.71 19.96
CA LYS A 275 7.43 -12.96 21.36
C LYS A 275 8.54 -13.99 21.52
N LYS A 276 9.74 -13.54 21.93
CA LYS A 276 10.66 -14.39 22.65
C LYS A 276 9.89 -14.90 23.86
N ARG A 277 9.76 -16.20 23.97
CA ARG A 277 9.34 -16.86 25.22
C ARG A 277 10.40 -16.63 26.27
#